data_23992a34025838a1e0c058acfd724256
#
_entry.id   23992a34025838a1e0c058acfd724256
#
_cell.length_a   1.000
_cell.length_b   1.000
_cell.length_c   1.000
_cell.angle_alpha   90.00
_cell.angle_beta   90.00
_cell.angle_gamma   90.00
#
_symmetry.space_group_name_H-M   'P 1'
#
loop_
_entity.id
_entity.type
_entity.pdbx_description
1 polymer ?
#
loop_
_entity_poly.entity_id
_entity_poly.type
_entity_poly.pdbx_seq_one_letter_code
_entity_poly.pdbx_strand_id
1 'polypeptide(L)'
;GETEKTLVDSRKKILDYTDEVRVIKCDPHQNPMVRSRFLKTMMREYIEGDFLYVDGDTLWVNPINKEDFSADVMGVPDGHVEFEKFIYHDYHLSLAKKLDFKTPSKFFINGGVLFLRDTPVVHEFMKSWNEHWNISCEKGCYTDQQSLNHVNYLNNNIIKLMPHSYNVQIVFTIRYLLNAKLIHYFGTGLYENEDELCFELQKKSFWSHVKENANIMSLFEDIVTKPYKCFSTSSIKLNYKSEIELKNPIYGFINTLAKSSKVHAKVLLKIFNMGARLSVALFSLLSKK
;
A
#
# COMPACT_ATOMS: atom_id res chain seq x y z
N GLY A 1 11.83 14.89 -23.02
CA GLY A 1 12.37 15.09 -21.67
C GLY A 1 13.12 13.87 -21.16
N GLU A 2 13.80 13.96 -20.03
CA GLU A 2 14.53 12.81 -19.43
C GLU A 2 13.66 11.58 -19.26
N THR A 3 12.39 11.75 -18.88
CA THR A 3 11.43 10.66 -18.73
C THR A 3 11.14 9.96 -20.05
N GLU A 4 11.08 10.70 -21.15
CA GLU A 4 10.88 10.14 -22.47
C GLU A 4 12.10 9.36 -22.96
N LYS A 5 13.31 9.86 -22.65
CA LYS A 5 14.57 9.19 -22.95
C LYS A 5 14.75 7.92 -22.12
N THR A 6 14.42 7.98 -20.84
CA THR A 6 14.46 6.82 -19.93
C THR A 6 13.42 5.76 -20.34
N LEU A 7 12.23 6.17 -20.80
CA LEU A 7 11.22 5.27 -21.35
C LEU A 7 11.67 4.66 -22.69
N VAL A 8 12.37 5.40 -23.54
CA VAL A 8 12.89 4.87 -24.81
C VAL A 8 13.92 3.77 -24.57
N ASP A 9 14.83 3.95 -23.61
CA ASP A 9 15.86 2.96 -23.27
C ASP A 9 15.31 1.74 -22.51
N SER A 10 14.22 1.92 -21.76
CA SER A 10 13.49 0.83 -21.07
C SER A 10 12.27 0.32 -21.84
N ARG A 11 11.89 0.96 -22.93
CA ARG A 11 10.65 0.75 -23.70
C ARG A 11 10.44 -0.69 -24.16
N LYS A 12 11.47 -1.37 -24.61
CA LYS A 12 11.35 -2.76 -25.07
C LYS A 12 10.87 -3.70 -23.96
N LYS A 13 11.24 -3.44 -22.69
CA LYS A 13 10.86 -4.30 -21.56
C LYS A 13 9.49 -3.95 -20.98
N ILE A 14 9.11 -2.67 -20.97
CA ILE A 14 7.79 -2.25 -20.48
C ILE A 14 6.71 -2.59 -21.48
N LEU A 15 6.94 -2.37 -22.77
CA LEU A 15 5.97 -2.68 -23.83
C LEU A 15 5.68 -4.17 -23.98
N ASP A 16 6.60 -5.04 -23.59
CA ASP A 16 6.39 -6.50 -23.60
C ASP A 16 5.37 -6.95 -22.54
N TYR A 17 5.09 -6.10 -21.54
CA TYR A 17 4.21 -6.39 -20.39
C TYR A 17 3.02 -5.45 -20.26
N THR A 18 2.82 -4.53 -21.22
CA THR A 18 1.72 -3.56 -21.19
C THR A 18 0.96 -3.55 -22.52
N ASP A 19 -0.35 -3.56 -22.44
CA ASP A 19 -1.22 -3.48 -23.64
C ASP A 19 -1.18 -2.08 -24.25
N GLU A 20 -1.08 -1.04 -23.41
CA GLU A 20 -1.08 0.36 -23.84
C GLU A 20 -0.18 1.23 -22.96
N VAL A 21 0.51 2.19 -23.60
CA VAL A 21 1.25 3.26 -22.91
C VAL A 21 0.73 4.61 -23.39
N ARG A 22 0.15 5.39 -22.49
CA ARG A 22 -0.29 6.76 -22.74
C ARG A 22 0.72 7.77 -22.21
N VAL A 23 1.21 8.63 -23.10
CA VAL A 23 2.17 9.68 -22.75
C VAL A 23 1.43 11.01 -22.64
N ILE A 24 1.38 11.57 -21.43
CA ILE A 24 0.71 12.83 -21.16
C ILE A 24 1.77 13.91 -20.91
N LYS A 25 1.65 15.02 -21.63
CA LYS A 25 2.56 16.15 -21.49
C LYS A 25 2.25 16.89 -20.19
N CYS A 26 3.25 16.99 -19.31
CA CYS A 26 3.24 17.79 -18.11
C CYS A 26 4.30 18.90 -18.20
N ASP A 27 4.16 19.94 -17.37
CA ASP A 27 5.17 20.98 -17.29
C ASP A 27 6.52 20.38 -16.84
N PRO A 28 7.60 20.48 -17.64
CA PRO A 28 8.89 19.90 -17.32
C PRO A 28 9.56 20.55 -16.10
N HIS A 29 9.18 21.78 -15.75
CA HIS A 29 9.72 22.52 -14.60
C HIS A 29 9.06 22.14 -13.27
N GLN A 30 7.93 21.45 -13.29
CA GLN A 30 7.30 20.96 -12.08
C GLN A 30 8.10 19.83 -11.42
N ASN A 31 8.06 19.79 -10.10
CA ASN A 31 8.64 18.69 -9.31
C ASN A 31 8.05 17.34 -9.78
N PRO A 32 8.88 16.28 -9.93
CA PRO A 32 8.41 14.95 -10.33
C PRO A 32 7.25 14.41 -9.50
N MET A 33 7.25 14.66 -8.19
CA MET A 33 6.15 14.27 -7.30
C MET A 33 4.84 14.98 -7.67
N VAL A 34 4.90 16.29 -7.96
CA VAL A 34 3.71 17.08 -8.37
C VAL A 34 3.17 16.55 -9.70
N ARG A 35 4.04 16.28 -10.68
CA ARG A 35 3.63 15.69 -11.96
C ARG A 35 2.96 14.32 -11.79
N SER A 36 3.53 13.47 -10.94
CA SER A 36 2.95 12.15 -10.66
C SER A 36 1.56 12.28 -10.03
N ARG A 37 1.37 13.19 -9.07
CA ARG A 37 0.06 13.39 -8.42
C ARG A 37 -0.95 14.07 -9.35
N PHE A 38 -0.50 14.98 -10.21
CA PHE A 38 -1.34 15.53 -11.28
C PHE A 38 -1.90 14.42 -12.17
N LEU A 39 -1.05 13.56 -12.70
CA LEU A 39 -1.48 12.44 -13.55
C LEU A 39 -2.45 11.50 -12.82
N LYS A 40 -2.20 11.23 -11.55
CA LYS A 40 -3.05 10.38 -10.71
C LYS A 40 -4.45 10.98 -10.52
N THR A 41 -4.54 12.26 -10.18
CA THR A 41 -5.82 12.92 -9.95
C THR A 41 -6.60 13.18 -11.24
N MET A 42 -5.91 13.22 -12.39
CA MET A 42 -6.49 13.42 -13.73
C MET A 42 -6.71 12.12 -14.52
N MET A 43 -6.37 10.95 -13.97
CA MET A 43 -6.36 9.69 -14.74
C MET A 43 -7.69 9.35 -15.40
N ARG A 44 -8.83 9.73 -14.80
CA ARG A 44 -10.16 9.47 -15.37
C ARG A 44 -10.42 10.21 -16.70
N GLU A 45 -9.76 11.34 -16.93
CA GLU A 45 -9.84 12.08 -18.19
C GLU A 45 -9.16 11.36 -19.37
N TYR A 46 -8.29 10.40 -19.04
CA TYR A 46 -7.45 9.72 -20.04
C TYR A 46 -7.77 8.23 -20.20
N ILE A 47 -8.52 7.63 -19.26
CA ILE A 47 -8.80 6.20 -19.25
C ILE A 47 -10.32 6.01 -19.35
N GLU A 48 -10.76 5.31 -20.38
CA GLU A 48 -12.16 4.89 -20.57
C GLU A 48 -12.42 3.54 -19.90
N GLY A 49 -13.68 3.25 -19.59
CA GLY A 49 -14.08 2.00 -18.96
C GLY A 49 -13.73 1.91 -17.47
N ASP A 50 -14.12 0.82 -16.84
CA ASP A 50 -13.82 0.53 -15.45
C ASP A 50 -12.33 0.15 -15.31
N PHE A 51 -11.63 0.64 -14.27
CA PHE A 51 -10.25 0.27 -14.04
C PHE A 51 -9.86 0.21 -12.56
N LEU A 52 -8.83 -0.57 -12.27
CA LEU A 52 -8.13 -0.59 -11.00
C LEU A 52 -6.82 0.22 -11.14
N TYR A 53 -6.76 1.37 -10.47
CA TYR A 53 -5.53 2.14 -10.34
C TYR A 53 -4.61 1.50 -9.30
N VAL A 54 -3.32 1.46 -9.58
CA VAL A 54 -2.27 1.02 -8.65
C VAL A 54 -1.06 1.96 -8.72
N ASP A 55 -0.50 2.32 -7.57
CA ASP A 55 0.75 3.08 -7.50
C ASP A 55 1.93 2.24 -7.99
N GLY A 56 2.99 2.89 -8.48
CA GLY A 56 4.17 2.22 -9.03
C GLY A 56 5.00 1.41 -8.00
N ASP A 57 4.75 1.60 -6.71
CA ASP A 57 5.34 0.87 -5.60
C ASP A 57 4.41 -0.25 -5.08
N THR A 58 3.74 -0.91 -6.01
CA THR A 58 2.91 -2.09 -5.77
C THR A 58 3.47 -3.32 -6.49
N LEU A 59 3.24 -4.50 -5.91
CA LEU A 59 3.56 -5.78 -6.52
C LEU A 59 2.31 -6.66 -6.55
N TRP A 60 1.96 -7.09 -7.75
CA TRP A 60 0.86 -8.01 -7.99
C TRP A 60 1.29 -9.44 -7.67
N VAL A 61 0.59 -10.14 -6.76
CA VAL A 61 1.01 -11.47 -6.28
C VAL A 61 -0.04 -12.57 -6.48
N ASN A 62 -1.32 -12.19 -6.60
CA ASN A 62 -2.40 -13.15 -6.87
C ASN A 62 -3.45 -12.56 -7.81
N PRO A 63 -4.14 -13.39 -8.60
CA PRO A 63 -5.23 -12.93 -9.46
C PRO A 63 -6.31 -12.16 -8.70
N ILE A 64 -6.88 -11.16 -9.35
CA ILE A 64 -8.04 -10.43 -8.85
C ILE A 64 -9.34 -11.08 -9.33
N ASN A 65 -10.42 -10.84 -8.59
CA ASN A 65 -11.75 -11.25 -8.97
C ASN A 65 -12.56 -10.00 -9.30
N LYS A 66 -13.19 -9.96 -10.46
CA LYS A 66 -14.03 -8.81 -10.87
C LYS A 66 -15.23 -8.62 -9.95
N GLU A 67 -15.74 -9.70 -9.37
CA GLU A 67 -16.85 -9.72 -8.44
C GLU A 67 -16.57 -9.00 -7.13
N ASP A 68 -15.29 -8.82 -6.79
CA ASP A 68 -14.87 -8.06 -5.59
C ASP A 68 -15.12 -6.54 -5.74
N PHE A 69 -15.39 -6.05 -6.96
CA PHE A 69 -15.64 -4.64 -7.26
C PHE A 69 -17.14 -4.34 -7.40
N SER A 70 -17.80 -4.15 -6.26
CA SER A 70 -19.26 -4.02 -6.17
C SER A 70 -19.79 -2.58 -6.13
N ALA A 71 -18.90 -1.57 -6.07
CA ALA A 71 -19.28 -0.15 -5.97
C ALA A 71 -18.53 0.71 -7.00
N ASP A 72 -18.97 1.95 -7.16
CA ASP A 72 -18.45 2.87 -8.17
C ASP A 72 -17.02 3.32 -7.87
N VAL A 73 -16.73 3.59 -6.59
CA VAL A 73 -15.36 3.88 -6.11
C VAL A 73 -15.06 2.97 -4.93
N MET A 74 -13.91 2.28 -4.99
CA MET A 74 -13.51 1.42 -3.89
C MET A 74 -12.03 1.62 -3.55
N GLY A 75 -11.71 1.48 -2.25
CA GLY A 75 -10.36 1.63 -1.73
C GLY A 75 -10.17 0.87 -0.42
N VAL A 76 -8.93 0.86 0.07
CA VAL A 76 -8.57 0.23 1.35
C VAL A 76 -8.19 1.31 2.36
N PRO A 77 -8.60 1.18 3.64
CA PRO A 77 -8.22 2.11 4.69
C PRO A 77 -6.71 2.17 4.88
N ASP A 78 -6.19 3.36 5.10
CA ASP A 78 -4.79 3.55 5.44
C ASP A 78 -4.46 2.86 6.77
N GLY A 79 -3.34 2.15 6.82
CA GLY A 79 -2.97 1.33 7.96
C GLY A 79 -3.92 0.16 8.27
N HIS A 80 -4.92 -0.11 7.41
CA HIS A 80 -5.92 -1.18 7.58
C HIS A 80 -6.79 -1.05 8.84
N VAL A 81 -6.94 0.13 9.37
CA VAL A 81 -7.66 0.41 10.63
C VAL A 81 -8.69 1.53 10.44
N GLU A 82 -9.57 1.68 11.40
CA GLU A 82 -10.40 2.88 11.53
C GLU A 82 -9.52 4.11 11.75
N PHE A 83 -9.92 5.26 11.24
CA PHE A 83 -9.11 6.47 11.24
C PHE A 83 -8.64 6.88 12.64
N GLU A 84 -9.51 6.80 13.64
CA GLU A 84 -9.16 7.11 15.05
C GLU A 84 -8.05 6.21 15.62
N LYS A 85 -7.87 5.01 15.06
CA LYS A 85 -6.84 4.03 15.47
C LYS A 85 -5.58 4.11 14.62
N PHE A 86 -5.58 4.98 13.61
CA PHE A 86 -4.44 5.10 12.70
C PHE A 86 -3.29 5.84 13.39
N ILE A 87 -2.06 5.32 13.23
CA ILE A 87 -0.88 5.88 13.92
C ILE A 87 -0.57 7.34 13.51
N TYR A 88 -1.02 7.76 12.34
CA TYR A 88 -0.87 9.13 11.83
C TYR A 88 -2.17 9.94 11.93
N HIS A 89 -3.13 9.52 12.73
CA HIS A 89 -4.42 10.22 12.92
C HIS A 89 -4.23 11.71 13.19
N ASP A 90 -3.46 12.06 14.24
CA ASP A 90 -3.27 13.45 14.66
C ASP A 90 -2.54 14.28 13.62
N TYR A 91 -1.57 13.66 12.92
CA TYR A 91 -0.90 14.29 11.79
C TYR A 91 -1.89 14.65 10.69
N HIS A 92 -2.76 13.73 10.27
CA HIS A 92 -3.76 13.97 9.24
C HIS A 92 -4.82 14.98 9.66
N LEU A 93 -5.24 14.99 10.93
CA LEU A 93 -6.14 16.02 11.45
C LEU A 93 -5.48 17.40 11.43
N SER A 94 -4.24 17.50 11.85
CA SER A 94 -3.48 18.76 11.82
C SER A 94 -3.35 19.30 10.40
N LEU A 95 -3.03 18.42 9.45
CA LEU A 95 -2.89 18.79 8.05
C LEU A 95 -4.23 19.18 7.42
N ALA A 96 -5.31 18.46 7.71
CA ALA A 96 -6.65 18.79 7.26
C ALA A 96 -7.08 20.18 7.78
N LYS A 97 -6.79 20.49 9.06
CA LYS A 97 -7.04 21.81 9.64
C LYS A 97 -6.26 22.91 8.92
N LYS A 98 -4.98 22.70 8.61
CA LYS A 98 -4.16 23.65 7.84
C LYS A 98 -4.75 23.92 6.46
N LEU A 99 -5.31 22.89 5.82
CA LEU A 99 -5.90 22.96 4.48
C LEU A 99 -7.34 23.49 4.49
N ASP A 100 -7.99 23.60 5.64
CA ASP A 100 -9.42 23.80 5.80
C ASP A 100 -10.24 22.68 5.15
N PHE A 101 -9.77 21.45 5.30
CA PHE A 101 -10.38 20.24 4.77
C PHE A 101 -11.15 19.48 5.86
N LYS A 102 -12.21 18.79 5.45
CA LYS A 102 -12.90 17.83 6.31
C LYS A 102 -12.21 16.46 6.22
N THR A 103 -12.35 15.68 7.27
CA THR A 103 -11.84 14.31 7.34
C THR A 103 -13.00 13.33 7.45
N PRO A 104 -12.89 12.13 6.87
CA PRO A 104 -13.92 11.09 7.04
C PRO A 104 -14.01 10.66 8.51
N SER A 105 -15.23 10.32 8.94
CA SER A 105 -15.49 9.95 10.33
C SER A 105 -14.99 8.54 10.71
N LYS A 106 -14.87 7.64 9.74
CA LYS A 106 -14.59 6.23 10.06
C LYS A 106 -13.29 5.71 9.43
N PHE A 107 -13.08 5.90 8.14
CA PHE A 107 -11.94 5.36 7.43
C PHE A 107 -11.24 6.45 6.62
N PHE A 108 -9.94 6.55 6.79
CA PHE A 108 -9.07 7.36 5.95
C PHE A 108 -8.50 6.44 4.86
N ILE A 109 -8.81 6.72 3.60
CA ILE A 109 -8.53 5.83 2.49
C ILE A 109 -7.09 6.05 1.99
N ASN A 110 -6.37 4.95 1.76
CA ASN A 110 -5.09 4.97 1.08
C ASN A 110 -5.31 5.10 -0.44
N GLY A 111 -4.70 6.13 -1.04
CA GLY A 111 -4.87 6.43 -2.45
C GLY A 111 -4.05 5.55 -3.41
N GLY A 112 -3.23 4.63 -2.91
CA GLY A 112 -2.31 3.84 -3.74
C GLY A 112 -2.95 2.73 -4.55
N VAL A 113 -4.16 2.29 -4.16
CA VAL A 113 -4.97 1.34 -4.93
C VAL A 113 -6.43 1.76 -4.86
N LEU A 114 -7.01 2.06 -6.02
CA LEU A 114 -8.40 2.52 -6.14
C LEU A 114 -9.08 1.85 -7.33
N PHE A 115 -10.24 1.26 -7.11
CA PHE A 115 -11.13 0.85 -8.19
C PHE A 115 -12.07 2.01 -8.54
N LEU A 116 -12.23 2.27 -9.83
CA LEU A 116 -13.01 3.38 -10.37
C LEU A 116 -13.86 2.90 -11.54
N ARG A 117 -15.20 2.96 -11.39
CA ARG A 117 -16.12 2.72 -12.49
C ARG A 117 -16.17 3.89 -13.46
N ASP A 118 -16.58 3.58 -14.68
CA ASP A 118 -16.84 4.59 -15.71
C ASP A 118 -18.29 5.08 -15.60
N THR A 119 -18.55 5.93 -14.62
CA THR A 119 -19.86 6.53 -14.38
C THR A 119 -19.75 8.04 -14.21
N PRO A 120 -20.79 8.82 -14.56
CA PRO A 120 -20.78 10.28 -14.38
C PRO A 120 -20.41 10.72 -12.96
N VAL A 121 -20.86 9.98 -11.94
CA VAL A 121 -20.56 10.26 -10.54
C VAL A 121 -19.07 10.12 -10.24
N VAL A 122 -18.41 9.13 -10.83
CA VAL A 122 -16.96 8.94 -10.66
C VAL A 122 -16.18 10.01 -11.40
N HIS A 123 -16.61 10.44 -12.58
CA HIS A 123 -16.00 11.57 -13.30
C HIS A 123 -16.05 12.85 -12.46
N GLU A 124 -17.20 13.20 -11.89
CA GLU A 124 -17.33 14.35 -11.01
C GLU A 124 -16.50 14.22 -9.72
N PHE A 125 -16.48 13.02 -9.13
CA PHE A 125 -15.63 12.73 -7.97
C PHE A 125 -14.14 12.96 -8.28
N MET A 126 -13.65 12.45 -9.38
CA MET A 126 -12.25 12.58 -9.79
C MET A 126 -11.89 14.02 -10.14
N LYS A 127 -12.77 14.74 -10.82
CA LYS A 127 -12.62 16.17 -11.09
C LYS A 127 -12.51 16.96 -9.80
N SER A 128 -13.43 16.74 -8.86
CA SER A 128 -13.39 17.35 -7.53
C SER A 128 -12.11 17.00 -6.76
N TRP A 129 -11.61 15.75 -6.88
CA TRP A 129 -10.34 15.39 -6.27
C TRP A 129 -9.17 16.18 -6.83
N ASN A 130 -9.08 16.35 -8.15
CA ASN A 130 -8.04 17.16 -8.77
C ASN A 130 -8.12 18.63 -8.34
N GLU A 131 -9.33 19.23 -8.32
CA GLU A 131 -9.55 20.61 -7.89
C GLU A 131 -9.06 20.84 -6.45
N HIS A 132 -9.45 19.97 -5.52
CA HIS A 132 -9.03 20.08 -4.11
C HIS A 132 -7.54 19.74 -3.91
N TRP A 133 -6.97 18.88 -4.74
CA TRP A 133 -5.53 18.65 -4.72
C TRP A 133 -4.76 19.90 -5.18
N ASN A 134 -5.23 20.63 -6.19
CA ASN A 134 -4.64 21.90 -6.60
C ASN A 134 -4.70 22.95 -5.48
N ILE A 135 -5.85 23.09 -4.79
CA ILE A 135 -5.98 23.94 -3.61
C ILE A 135 -4.98 23.55 -2.51
N SER A 136 -4.76 22.25 -2.31
CA SER A 136 -3.78 21.72 -1.37
C SER A 136 -2.34 22.11 -1.77
N CYS A 137 -2.01 22.04 -3.07
CA CYS A 137 -0.72 22.45 -3.59
C CYS A 137 -0.45 23.95 -3.38
N GLU A 138 -1.43 24.81 -3.59
CA GLU A 138 -1.32 26.25 -3.33
C GLU A 138 -1.00 26.56 -1.85
N LYS A 139 -1.46 25.72 -0.94
CA LYS A 139 -1.16 25.78 0.49
C LYS A 139 0.12 25.04 0.90
N GLY A 140 0.92 24.58 -0.09
CA GLY A 140 2.20 23.89 0.11
C GLY A 140 2.08 22.43 0.55
N CYS A 141 0.94 21.79 0.32
CA CYS A 141 0.75 20.36 0.56
C CYS A 141 0.56 19.63 -0.77
N TYR A 142 1.56 18.86 -1.17
CA TYR A 142 1.61 18.18 -2.46
C TYR A 142 1.12 16.73 -2.41
N THR A 143 0.75 16.23 -1.22
CA THR A 143 0.20 14.88 -1.09
C THR A 143 -1.26 14.85 -1.57
N ASP A 144 -1.62 13.81 -2.33
CA ASP A 144 -2.95 13.64 -2.92
C ASP A 144 -3.97 13.03 -1.95
N GLN A 145 -3.50 12.37 -0.89
CA GLN A 145 -4.36 11.59 0.01
C GLN A 145 -5.27 12.44 0.90
N GLN A 146 -4.82 13.66 1.29
CA GLN A 146 -5.68 14.59 2.07
C GLN A 146 -6.87 15.06 1.25
N SER A 147 -6.64 15.48 0.02
CA SER A 147 -7.72 15.91 -0.90
C SER A 147 -8.65 14.75 -1.26
N LEU A 148 -8.13 13.54 -1.49
CA LEU A 148 -8.94 12.33 -1.71
C LEU A 148 -9.96 12.13 -0.58
N ASN A 149 -9.48 12.15 0.66
CA ASN A 149 -10.33 11.90 1.82
C ASN A 149 -11.27 13.05 2.12
N HIS A 150 -10.86 14.27 1.84
CA HIS A 150 -11.76 15.44 1.90
C HIS A 150 -12.91 15.32 0.91
N VAL A 151 -12.61 15.03 -0.36
CA VAL A 151 -13.62 14.86 -1.41
C VAL A 151 -14.50 13.64 -1.14
N ASN A 152 -13.93 12.56 -0.60
CA ASN A 152 -14.73 11.42 -0.14
C ASN A 152 -15.76 11.82 0.92
N TYR A 153 -15.35 12.66 1.90
CA TYR A 153 -16.28 13.21 2.90
C TYR A 153 -17.38 14.07 2.26
N LEU A 154 -17.01 14.99 1.34
CA LEU A 154 -17.97 15.87 0.66
C LEU A 154 -19.00 15.09 -0.18
N ASN A 155 -18.61 13.92 -0.69
CA ASN A 155 -19.47 13.03 -1.47
C ASN A 155 -20.09 11.90 -0.61
N ASN A 156 -20.43 12.18 0.65
CA ASN A 156 -21.09 11.23 1.56
C ASN A 156 -20.37 9.89 1.71
N ASN A 157 -19.03 9.88 1.69
CA ASN A 157 -18.19 8.71 1.75
C ASN A 157 -18.52 7.70 0.63
N ILE A 158 -18.45 8.19 -0.60
CA ILE A 158 -18.70 7.41 -1.82
C ILE A 158 -17.74 6.22 -1.94
N ILE A 159 -16.50 6.35 -1.45
CA ILE A 159 -15.51 5.27 -1.49
C ILE A 159 -15.95 4.14 -0.56
N LYS A 160 -16.30 3.00 -1.15
CA LYS A 160 -16.60 1.77 -0.41
C LYS A 160 -15.34 0.96 -0.19
N LEU A 161 -15.35 0.14 0.85
CA LEU A 161 -14.18 -0.69 1.17
C LEU A 161 -14.12 -1.89 0.23
N MET A 162 -12.93 -2.09 -0.36
CA MET A 162 -12.60 -3.38 -0.97
C MET A 162 -11.81 -4.25 0.02
N PRO A 163 -11.69 -5.57 -0.25
CA PRO A 163 -10.93 -6.46 0.62
C PRO A 163 -9.50 -5.94 0.84
N HIS A 164 -9.03 -5.98 2.07
CA HIS A 164 -7.69 -5.48 2.45
C HIS A 164 -6.54 -6.13 1.68
N SER A 165 -6.76 -7.32 1.14
CA SER A 165 -5.81 -8.04 0.28
C SER A 165 -5.47 -7.32 -1.03
N TYR A 166 -6.28 -6.37 -1.46
CA TYR A 166 -6.05 -5.56 -2.67
C TYR A 166 -5.07 -4.40 -2.47
N ASN A 167 -4.71 -4.08 -1.25
CA ASN A 167 -3.73 -3.04 -0.95
C ASN A 167 -3.04 -3.38 0.37
N VAL A 168 -2.20 -4.43 0.37
CA VAL A 168 -1.51 -4.88 1.59
C VAL A 168 -0.35 -3.95 1.87
N GLN A 169 -0.57 -3.00 2.77
CA GLN A 169 0.37 -1.96 3.17
C GLN A 169 1.37 -2.54 4.17
N ILE A 170 2.40 -3.21 3.66
CA ILE A 170 3.37 -3.97 4.47
C ILE A 170 4.11 -3.12 5.51
N VAL A 171 4.21 -1.82 5.28
CA VAL A 171 4.84 -0.88 6.23
C VAL A 171 4.05 -0.72 7.53
N PHE A 172 2.76 -1.05 7.52
CA PHE A 172 1.89 -0.95 8.70
C PHE A 172 1.54 -2.30 9.29
N THR A 173 1.32 -3.32 8.48
CA THR A 173 0.92 -4.63 8.97
C THR A 173 1.17 -5.74 7.94
N ILE A 174 1.53 -6.92 8.46
CA ILE A 174 1.68 -8.14 7.66
C ILE A 174 0.42 -9.03 7.69
N ARG A 175 -0.62 -8.59 8.39
CA ARG A 175 -1.83 -9.38 8.67
C ARG A 175 -2.46 -9.97 7.41
N TYR A 176 -2.43 -9.21 6.30
CA TYR A 176 -3.07 -9.60 5.05
C TYR A 176 -2.10 -10.18 4.00
N LEU A 177 -0.82 -10.30 4.35
CA LEU A 177 0.24 -10.66 3.41
C LEU A 177 0.06 -12.04 2.78
N LEU A 178 -0.41 -13.04 3.55
CA LEU A 178 -0.59 -14.39 3.04
C LEU A 178 -1.70 -14.51 1.98
N ASN A 179 -2.67 -13.59 2.01
CA ASN A 179 -3.79 -13.57 1.07
C ASN A 179 -3.72 -12.35 0.14
N ALA A 180 -2.55 -11.69 0.07
CA ALA A 180 -2.36 -10.50 -0.73
C ALA A 180 -2.72 -10.76 -2.20
N LYS A 181 -3.43 -9.83 -2.81
CA LYS A 181 -3.59 -9.67 -4.25
C LYS A 181 -2.52 -8.69 -4.76
N LEU A 182 -2.40 -7.58 -4.06
CA LEU A 182 -1.41 -6.53 -4.27
C LEU A 182 -0.67 -6.24 -2.97
N ILE A 183 0.66 -6.26 -3.00
CA ILE A 183 1.53 -5.77 -1.92
C ILE A 183 1.90 -4.33 -2.26
N HIS A 184 1.67 -3.41 -1.32
CA HIS A 184 2.04 -2.00 -1.44
C HIS A 184 3.21 -1.73 -0.48
N TYR A 185 4.38 -1.40 -1.04
CA TYR A 185 5.65 -1.28 -0.32
C TYR A 185 6.18 0.15 -0.31
N PHE A 186 5.28 1.13 -0.27
CA PHE A 186 5.63 2.54 -0.30
C PHE A 186 6.72 2.94 0.74
N GLY A 187 7.35 4.08 0.50
CA GLY A 187 8.41 4.58 1.35
C GLY A 187 9.81 4.16 0.90
N THR A 188 9.97 3.57 -0.29
CA THR A 188 11.27 3.26 -0.89
C THR A 188 12.13 4.52 -0.98
N GLY A 189 13.30 4.47 -0.35
CA GLY A 189 14.26 5.56 -0.36
C GLY A 189 14.01 6.68 0.63
N LEU A 190 13.03 6.56 1.53
CA LEU A 190 12.84 7.50 2.64
C LEU A 190 13.87 7.30 3.76
N TYR A 191 14.53 6.14 3.81
CA TYR A 191 15.49 5.80 4.84
C TYR A 191 16.92 5.80 4.26
N GLU A 192 17.83 6.45 4.94
CA GLU A 192 19.25 6.48 4.55
C GLU A 192 19.93 5.14 4.81
N ASN A 193 19.55 4.47 5.90
CA ASN A 193 20.10 3.18 6.28
C ASN A 193 19.14 2.05 5.87
N GLU A 194 19.47 1.35 4.80
CA GLU A 194 18.67 0.22 4.29
C GLU A 194 18.66 -1.00 5.21
N ASP A 195 19.62 -1.13 6.13
CA ASP A 195 19.65 -2.21 7.10
C ASP A 195 18.52 -2.11 8.13
N GLU A 196 17.90 -0.94 8.25
CA GLU A 196 16.74 -0.71 9.09
C GLU A 196 15.42 -1.13 8.43
N LEU A 197 15.43 -1.37 7.11
CA LEU A 197 14.24 -1.75 6.36
C LEU A 197 13.97 -3.24 6.47
N CYS A 198 12.73 -3.55 6.83
CA CYS A 198 12.27 -4.94 7.02
C CYS A 198 12.01 -5.68 5.71
N PHE A 199 11.74 -4.93 4.65
CA PHE A 199 11.29 -5.48 3.38
C PHE A 199 12.30 -5.19 2.28
N GLU A 200 12.70 -6.24 1.55
CA GLU A 200 13.60 -6.10 0.40
C GLU A 200 13.04 -5.13 -0.64
N LEU A 201 11.72 -5.15 -0.86
CA LEU A 201 11.04 -4.26 -1.81
C LEU A 201 11.15 -2.77 -1.47
N GLN A 202 11.52 -2.38 -0.24
CA GLN A 202 11.74 -0.99 0.14
C GLN A 202 13.17 -0.51 -0.08
N LYS A 203 14.12 -1.43 -0.32
CA LYS A 203 15.53 -1.11 -0.47
C LYS A 203 15.86 -0.60 -1.88
N LYS A 204 16.58 0.49 -1.96
CA LYS A 204 17.13 0.98 -3.25
C LYS A 204 18.10 -0.03 -3.86
N SER A 205 18.93 -0.67 -3.04
CA SER A 205 19.88 -1.70 -3.46
C SER A 205 19.20 -2.86 -4.16
N PHE A 206 18.02 -3.30 -3.65
CA PHE A 206 17.20 -4.32 -4.30
C PHE A 206 16.81 -3.89 -5.73
N TRP A 207 16.29 -2.68 -5.89
CA TRP A 207 15.85 -2.18 -7.20
C TRP A 207 17.02 -1.88 -8.14
N SER A 208 18.19 -1.46 -7.62
CA SER A 208 19.41 -1.33 -8.42
C SER A 208 19.84 -2.69 -8.94
N HIS A 209 19.85 -3.70 -8.09
CA HIS A 209 20.16 -5.08 -8.49
C HIS A 209 19.18 -5.61 -9.55
N VAL A 210 17.89 -5.32 -9.41
CA VAL A 210 16.85 -5.66 -10.41
C VAL A 210 17.12 -4.98 -11.76
N LYS A 211 17.59 -3.72 -11.76
CA LYS A 211 17.92 -2.98 -12.99
C LYS A 211 19.17 -3.51 -13.69
N GLU A 212 20.18 -3.85 -12.92
CA GLU A 212 21.48 -4.34 -13.43
C GLU A 212 21.38 -5.76 -13.97
N ASN A 213 20.63 -6.60 -13.31
CA ASN A 213 20.44 -8.00 -13.69
C ASN A 213 19.12 -8.14 -14.44
N ALA A 214 19.18 -8.19 -15.77
CA ALA A 214 18.01 -8.27 -16.66
C ALA A 214 17.05 -9.45 -16.39
N ASN A 215 17.37 -10.33 -15.46
CA ASN A 215 16.58 -11.51 -15.08
C ASN A 215 15.65 -11.16 -13.88
N ILE A 216 14.72 -10.26 -14.13
CA ILE A 216 13.74 -9.78 -13.14
C ILE A 216 12.83 -10.91 -12.66
N MET A 217 12.53 -11.88 -13.54
CA MET A 217 11.52 -12.92 -13.28
C MET A 217 11.89 -13.81 -12.07
N SER A 218 13.13 -14.26 -11.95
CA SER A 218 13.53 -15.15 -10.84
C SER A 218 13.53 -14.47 -9.46
N LEU A 219 13.81 -13.17 -9.40
CA LEU A 219 13.82 -12.39 -8.15
C LEU A 219 12.41 -12.17 -7.61
N PHE A 220 11.45 -11.90 -8.50
CA PHE A 220 10.06 -11.69 -8.13
C PHE A 220 9.25 -12.98 -8.00
N GLU A 221 9.61 -14.03 -8.75
CA GLU A 221 8.89 -15.30 -8.75
C GLU A 221 8.78 -15.90 -7.34
N ASP A 222 9.84 -15.82 -6.57
CA ASP A 222 9.86 -16.25 -5.18
C ASP A 222 8.95 -15.41 -4.28
N ILE A 223 8.89 -14.08 -4.49
CA ILE A 223 8.02 -13.18 -3.72
C ILE A 223 6.56 -13.37 -4.12
N VAL A 224 6.29 -13.53 -5.41
CA VAL A 224 4.93 -13.77 -5.93
C VAL A 224 4.38 -15.09 -5.40
N THR A 225 5.18 -16.15 -5.42
CA THR A 225 4.76 -17.49 -4.93
C THR A 225 4.75 -17.60 -3.40
N LYS A 226 5.61 -16.85 -2.73
CA LYS A 226 5.79 -16.85 -1.27
C LYS A 226 5.98 -15.44 -0.75
N PRO A 227 4.90 -14.66 -0.61
CA PRO A 227 4.98 -13.24 -0.25
C PRO A 227 5.76 -12.93 1.03
N TYR A 228 5.88 -13.91 1.95
CA TYR A 228 6.71 -13.76 3.15
C TYR A 228 8.23 -13.69 2.85
N LYS A 229 8.66 -14.04 1.65
CA LYS A 229 10.06 -13.89 1.22
C LYS A 229 10.46 -12.45 0.89
N CYS A 230 9.50 -11.52 0.81
CA CYS A 230 9.81 -10.09 0.72
C CYS A 230 10.45 -9.53 2.00
N PHE A 231 10.44 -10.31 3.09
CA PHE A 231 11.15 -9.92 4.31
C PHE A 231 12.65 -10.06 4.16
N SER A 232 13.38 -9.04 4.63
CA SER A 232 14.81 -9.11 4.78
C SER A 232 15.19 -10.22 5.76
N THR A 233 16.17 -11.05 5.38
CA THR A 233 16.68 -12.12 6.25
C THR A 233 17.51 -11.60 7.42
N SER A 234 17.92 -10.34 7.41
CA SER A 234 18.88 -9.77 8.38
C SER A 234 18.23 -9.15 9.61
N SER A 235 17.01 -8.62 9.52
CA SER A 235 16.32 -8.12 10.71
C SER A 235 14.82 -7.94 10.44
N ILE A 236 13.97 -8.50 11.29
CA ILE A 236 12.56 -8.15 11.32
C ILE A 236 12.43 -6.90 12.21
N LYS A 237 12.68 -5.71 11.66
CA LYS A 237 12.23 -4.46 12.27
C LYS A 237 10.89 -4.11 11.65
N LEU A 238 9.83 -4.44 12.34
CA LEU A 238 8.47 -4.07 11.97
C LEU A 238 8.21 -2.65 12.48
N ASN A 239 7.23 -1.96 11.87
CA ASN A 239 6.79 -0.64 12.33
C ASN A 239 6.48 -0.62 13.84
N TYR A 240 6.31 0.58 14.42
CA TYR A 240 6.12 0.81 15.85
C TYR A 240 5.09 -0.14 16.51
N LYS A 241 3.97 -0.42 15.88
CA LYS A 241 2.94 -1.32 16.42
C LYS A 241 3.38 -2.78 16.39
N SER A 242 3.96 -3.20 15.30
CA SER A 242 4.54 -4.54 15.12
C SER A 242 5.83 -4.70 15.94
N GLU A 243 6.56 -3.61 16.17
CA GLU A 243 7.70 -3.58 17.08
C GLU A 243 7.27 -3.80 18.53
N ILE A 244 6.14 -3.22 18.98
CA ILE A 244 5.56 -3.50 20.29
C ILE A 244 5.11 -4.96 20.41
N GLU A 245 4.47 -5.50 19.37
CA GLU A 245 4.08 -6.91 19.34
C GLU A 245 5.30 -7.85 19.39
N LEU A 246 6.39 -7.50 18.70
CA LEU A 246 7.63 -8.28 18.67
C LEU A 246 8.57 -8.01 19.86
N LYS A 247 8.46 -6.88 20.53
CA LYS A 247 9.11 -6.63 21.83
C LYS A 247 8.50 -7.46 22.96
N ASN A 248 7.39 -8.17 22.70
CA ASN A 248 6.90 -9.17 23.64
C ASN A 248 8.01 -10.19 23.92
N PRO A 249 8.37 -10.43 25.21
CA PRO A 249 9.47 -11.33 25.58
C PRO A 249 9.38 -12.72 24.97
N ILE A 250 8.16 -13.20 24.69
CA ILE A 250 7.90 -14.50 24.05
C ILE A 250 8.48 -14.52 22.61
N TYR A 251 8.28 -13.46 21.82
CA TYR A 251 8.84 -13.39 20.47
C TYR A 251 10.35 -13.23 20.48
N GLY A 252 10.91 -12.45 21.42
CA GLY A 252 12.34 -12.34 21.63
C GLY A 252 12.98 -13.70 21.95
N PHE A 253 12.35 -14.46 22.83
CA PHE A 253 12.78 -15.81 23.19
C PHE A 253 12.71 -16.77 21.99
N ILE A 254 11.59 -16.79 21.24
CA ILE A 254 11.43 -17.63 20.03
C ILE A 254 12.49 -17.27 18.99
N ASN A 255 12.77 -15.99 18.79
CA ASN A 255 13.76 -15.53 17.81
C ASN A 255 15.18 -15.94 18.21
N THR A 256 15.51 -15.84 19.50
CA THR A 256 16.80 -16.33 20.05
C THR A 256 16.93 -17.84 19.90
N LEU A 257 15.86 -18.57 20.18
CA LEU A 257 15.82 -20.02 20.01
C LEU A 257 15.95 -20.42 18.52
N ALA A 258 15.33 -19.67 17.61
CA ALA A 258 15.41 -19.92 16.17
C ALA A 258 16.82 -19.70 15.60
N LYS A 259 17.60 -18.81 16.21
CA LYS A 259 19.02 -18.61 15.85
C LYS A 259 19.89 -19.78 16.29
N SER A 260 19.56 -20.41 17.42
CA SER A 260 20.30 -21.57 17.96
C SER A 260 19.80 -22.91 17.43
N SER A 261 18.49 -23.06 17.22
CA SER A 261 17.88 -24.30 16.72
C SER A 261 16.52 -24.04 16.06
N LYS A 262 16.51 -24.08 14.73
CA LYS A 262 15.27 -23.95 13.94
C LYS A 262 14.23 -25.04 14.26
N VAL A 263 14.65 -26.22 14.66
CA VAL A 263 13.76 -27.33 15.00
C VAL A 263 13.02 -27.04 16.29
N HIS A 264 13.74 -26.63 17.35
CA HIS A 264 13.15 -26.30 18.64
C HIS A 264 12.21 -25.11 18.54
N ALA A 265 12.55 -24.08 17.76
CA ALA A 265 11.68 -22.93 17.52
C ALA A 265 10.37 -23.35 16.81
N LYS A 266 10.43 -24.24 15.82
CA LYS A 266 9.22 -24.78 15.14
C LYS A 266 8.33 -25.59 16.07
N VAL A 267 8.91 -26.39 16.94
CA VAL A 267 8.16 -27.18 17.94
C VAL A 267 7.46 -26.25 18.92
N LEU A 268 8.19 -25.26 19.44
CA LEU A 268 7.64 -24.28 20.37
C LEU A 268 6.50 -23.47 19.76
N LEU A 269 6.65 -22.99 18.52
CA LEU A 269 5.59 -22.29 17.78
C LEU A 269 4.35 -23.16 17.60
N LYS A 270 4.51 -24.46 17.33
CA LYS A 270 3.36 -25.40 17.26
C LYS A 270 2.64 -25.50 18.61
N ILE A 271 3.38 -25.57 19.73
CA ILE A 271 2.81 -25.64 21.09
C ILE A 271 2.04 -24.34 21.38
N PHE A 272 2.61 -23.17 21.10
CA PHE A 272 1.92 -21.89 21.31
C PHE A 272 0.68 -21.74 20.44
N ASN A 273 0.73 -22.15 19.15
CA ASN A 273 -0.43 -22.11 18.28
C ASN A 273 -1.55 -23.08 18.76
N MET A 274 -1.20 -24.20 19.30
CA MET A 274 -2.16 -25.13 19.89
C MET A 274 -2.79 -24.58 21.15
N GLY A 275 -1.98 -23.97 22.05
CA GLY A 275 -2.46 -23.28 23.23
C GLY A 275 -3.38 -22.09 22.92
N ALA A 276 -3.02 -21.28 21.92
CA ALA A 276 -3.85 -20.17 21.46
C ALA A 276 -5.20 -20.65 20.89
N ARG A 277 -5.22 -21.72 20.10
CA ARG A 277 -6.46 -22.32 19.58
C ARG A 277 -7.36 -22.86 20.69
N LEU A 278 -6.79 -23.52 21.69
CA LEU A 278 -7.52 -24.01 22.86
C LEU A 278 -8.10 -22.85 23.69
N SER A 279 -7.34 -21.77 23.88
CA SER A 279 -7.81 -20.58 24.59
C SER A 279 -8.97 -19.91 23.86
N VAL A 280 -8.88 -19.75 22.54
CA VAL A 280 -9.98 -19.18 21.72
C VAL A 280 -11.22 -20.07 21.79
N ALA A 281 -11.08 -21.41 21.72
CA ALA A 281 -12.20 -22.34 21.84
C ALA A 281 -12.86 -22.27 23.23
N LEU A 282 -12.07 -22.19 24.29
CA LEU A 282 -12.54 -22.01 25.68
C LEU A 282 -13.29 -20.68 25.86
N PHE A 283 -12.73 -19.57 25.34
CA PHE A 283 -13.38 -18.26 25.39
C PHE A 283 -14.71 -18.24 24.61
N SER A 284 -14.77 -18.90 23.46
CA SER A 284 -16.00 -19.00 22.67
C SER A 284 -17.10 -19.85 23.33
N LEU A 285 -16.72 -20.81 24.18
CA LEU A 285 -17.65 -21.61 24.99
C LEU A 285 -18.17 -20.83 26.21
N LEU A 286 -17.32 -19.99 26.81
CA LEU A 286 -17.68 -19.16 27.98
C LEU A 286 -18.51 -17.93 27.60
N SER A 287 -18.34 -17.40 26.39
CA SER A 287 -19.13 -16.25 25.89
C SER A 287 -20.52 -16.61 25.36
N LYS A 288 -20.88 -17.91 25.32
CA LYS A 288 -22.21 -18.41 24.95
C LYS A 288 -23.10 -18.73 26.14
N LYS A 289 -22.63 -18.46 27.36
CA LYS A 289 -23.43 -18.46 28.59
C LYS A 289 -23.70 -17.02 29.02
#